data_47b2631f850172956d88868f86c7132c
#
_entry.id   47b2631f850172956d88868f86c7132c
#
_cell.length_a   1.000
_cell.length_b   1.000
_cell.length_c   1.000
_cell.angle_alpha   90.00
_cell.angle_beta   90.00
_cell.angle_gamma   90.00
#
_symmetry.space_group_name_H-M   'P 1'
#
loop_
_entity.id
_entity.type
_entity.pdbx_description
1 polymer ?
#
loop_
_entity_poly.entity_id
_entity_poly.type
_entity_poly.pdbx_seq_one_letter_code
_entity_poly.pdbx_strand_id
1 'polypeptide(L)'
;MRLAMTKTLHHRACHLCEAICGLTIETTLEDDASVRISSIKGDPQDTFSRGHICPKAVALQDIQDDPDRLRQPMRRIGSEWHPVPWQEAFDLVXXXXX
;
A
#
# COMPACT_ATOMS: atom_id res chain seq x y z
N MET A 1 -23.58 -18.55 -11.49
CA MET A 1 -23.42 -18.50 -10.04
C MET A 1 -22.12 -17.82 -9.67
N ARG A 2 -22.22 -16.95 -8.69
CA ARG A 2 -21.06 -16.19 -8.28
C ARG A 2 -20.20 -16.99 -7.29
N LEU A 3 -18.92 -17.02 -7.52
CA LEU A 3 -18.03 -17.66 -6.57
C LEU A 3 -17.80 -16.77 -5.36
N ALA A 4 -17.56 -17.40 -4.23
CA ALA A 4 -17.22 -16.66 -3.02
C ALA A 4 -15.91 -15.91 -3.24
N MET A 5 -15.87 -14.67 -2.77
CA MET A 5 -14.64 -13.89 -2.87
C MET A 5 -13.64 -14.41 -1.86
N THR A 6 -12.38 -14.51 -2.27
CA THR A 6 -11.33 -14.98 -1.40
C THR A 6 -10.76 -13.83 -0.58
N LYS A 7 -10.67 -14.02 0.72
CA LYS A 7 -10.11 -13.03 1.62
C LYS A 7 -8.76 -13.50 2.13
N THR A 8 -7.82 -12.60 2.22
CA THR A 8 -6.48 -12.88 2.71
C THR A 8 -6.11 -11.86 3.77
N LEU A 9 -5.45 -12.32 4.82
CA LEU A 9 -4.96 -11.41 5.86
C LEU A 9 -3.46 -11.23 5.68
N HIS A 10 -3.02 -9.98 5.82
CA HIS A 10 -1.61 -9.62 5.73
C HIS A 10 -1.22 -8.87 6.99
N HIS A 11 -0.06 -9.17 7.52
CA HIS A 11 0.44 -8.49 8.71
C HIS A 11 1.55 -7.53 8.29
N ARG A 12 1.37 -6.27 8.60
CA ARG A 12 2.27 -5.22 8.16
C ARG A 12 2.47 -4.21 9.28
N ALA A 13 3.44 -3.33 9.10
CA ALA A 13 3.68 -2.24 10.03
C ALA A 13 3.18 -0.95 9.41
N CYS A 14 2.51 -0.13 10.21
CA CYS A 14 2.06 1.17 9.72
C CYS A 14 3.27 2.06 9.47
N HIS A 15 3.31 2.69 8.31
CA HIS A 15 4.48 3.48 7.92
C HIS A 15 4.26 4.98 8.04
N LEU A 16 3.16 5.40 8.67
CA LEU A 16 2.85 6.82 8.72
C LEU A 16 3.61 7.57 9.78
N CYS A 17 4.03 6.90 10.84
CA CYS A 17 4.85 7.56 11.84
C CYS A 17 5.73 6.52 12.53
N GLU A 18 6.58 6.99 13.42
CA GLU A 18 7.59 6.12 14.02
C GLU A 18 7.04 5.17 15.08
N ALA A 19 5.75 5.24 15.39
CA ALA A 19 5.15 4.25 16.28
C ALA A 19 5.13 2.86 15.65
N ILE A 20 5.08 2.78 14.34
CA ILE A 20 5.15 1.53 13.59
C ILE A 20 4.16 0.50 14.14
N CYS A 21 2.91 0.92 14.28
CA CYS A 21 1.88 0.04 14.83
C CYS A 21 1.66 -1.16 13.91
N GLY A 22 1.46 -2.32 14.51
CA GLY A 22 1.19 -3.53 13.75
C GLY A 22 -0.23 -3.52 13.19
N LEU A 23 -0.35 -3.90 11.93
CA LEU A 23 -1.62 -3.90 11.22
C LEU A 23 -1.97 -5.28 10.74
N THR A 24 -3.26 -5.58 10.76
CA THR A 24 -3.81 -6.70 10.03
C THR A 24 -4.63 -6.12 8.90
N ILE A 25 -4.20 -6.37 7.67
CA ILE A 25 -4.85 -5.84 6.48
C ILE A 25 -5.57 -6.99 5.80
N GLU A 26 -6.88 -6.85 5.64
CA GLU A 26 -7.66 -7.84 4.92
C GLU A 26 -7.81 -7.40 3.48
N THR A 27 -7.48 -8.29 2.54
CA THR A 27 -7.73 -8.02 1.14
C THR A 27 -8.74 -9.02 0.60
N THR A 28 -9.48 -8.60 -0.40
CA THR A 28 -10.49 -9.41 -1.05
C THR A 28 -10.16 -9.50 -2.52
N LEU A 29 -10.13 -10.74 -3.04
CA LEU A 29 -9.96 -10.97 -4.46
C LEU A 29 -11.33 -10.85 -5.11
N GLU A 30 -11.45 -9.90 -6.04
CA GLU A 30 -12.72 -9.63 -6.72
C GLU A 30 -12.88 -10.56 -7.91
N ASP A 31 -14.11 -10.57 -8.46
CA ASP A 31 -14.41 -11.44 -9.60
C ASP A 31 -13.57 -11.13 -10.84
N ASP A 32 -13.14 -9.88 -10.99
CA ASP A 32 -12.33 -9.48 -12.14
C ASP A 32 -10.83 -9.67 -11.90
N ALA A 33 -10.48 -10.42 -10.87
CA ALA A 33 -9.11 -10.72 -10.49
C ALA A 33 -8.35 -9.53 -9.86
N SER A 34 -9.01 -8.40 -9.62
CA SER A 34 -8.38 -7.31 -8.89
C SER A 34 -8.39 -7.62 -7.40
N VAL A 35 -7.49 -6.98 -6.67
CA VAL A 35 -7.40 -7.15 -5.22
C VAL A 35 -7.72 -5.81 -4.57
N ARG A 36 -8.59 -5.85 -3.58
CA ARG A 36 -9.03 -4.65 -2.89
C ARG A 36 -8.82 -4.80 -1.39
N ILE A 37 -8.40 -3.71 -0.73
CA ILE A 37 -8.34 -3.72 0.73
C ILE A 37 -9.77 -3.64 1.26
N SER A 38 -10.16 -4.61 2.08
CA SER A 38 -11.50 -4.62 2.65
C SER A 38 -11.51 -4.17 4.11
N SER A 39 -10.39 -4.28 4.83
CA SER A 39 -10.33 -3.70 6.17
C SER A 39 -8.90 -3.53 6.61
N ILE A 40 -8.67 -2.58 7.51
CA ILE A 40 -7.40 -2.40 8.19
C ILE A 40 -7.70 -2.28 9.68
N LYS A 41 -7.07 -3.13 10.48
CA LYS A 41 -7.26 -3.15 11.92
C LYS A 41 -5.91 -3.28 12.61
N GLY A 42 -5.87 -2.94 13.89
CA GLY A 42 -4.68 -3.21 14.68
C GLY A 42 -4.47 -4.71 14.84
N ASP A 43 -3.21 -5.11 14.88
CA ASP A 43 -2.86 -6.52 15.05
C ASP A 43 -2.66 -6.80 16.53
N PRO A 44 -3.58 -7.54 17.19
CA PRO A 44 -3.41 -7.79 18.62
C PRO A 44 -2.22 -8.66 18.94
N GLN A 45 -1.63 -9.35 17.96
CA GLN A 45 -0.45 -10.17 18.17
C GLN A 45 0.84 -9.37 18.10
N ASP A 46 0.79 -8.10 17.70
CA ASP A 46 1.99 -7.27 17.66
C ASP A 46 2.49 -7.02 19.08
N THR A 47 3.77 -7.24 19.32
CA THR A 47 4.29 -7.18 20.69
C THR A 47 4.37 -5.75 21.24
N PHE A 48 4.45 -4.76 20.36
CA PHE A 48 4.51 -3.37 20.81
C PHE A 48 3.15 -2.69 20.86
N SER A 49 2.44 -2.69 19.75
CA SER A 49 1.19 -1.96 19.65
C SER A 49 -0.01 -2.71 20.23
N ARG A 50 0.04 -4.03 20.23
CA ARG A 50 -0.97 -4.89 20.83
C ARG A 50 -2.39 -4.59 20.38
N GLY A 51 -2.52 -4.27 19.11
CA GLY A 51 -3.84 -4.02 18.54
C GLY A 51 -4.23 -2.55 18.51
N HIS A 52 -3.43 -1.68 19.11
CA HIS A 52 -3.73 -0.25 19.09
C HIS A 52 -3.32 0.36 17.77
N ILE A 53 -4.20 1.13 17.16
CA ILE A 53 -3.86 1.98 16.01
C ILE A 53 -4.61 3.29 16.14
N CYS A 54 -4.07 4.31 15.51
CA CYS A 54 -4.77 5.58 15.44
C CYS A 54 -5.60 5.64 14.15
N PRO A 55 -6.51 6.61 14.04
CA PRO A 55 -7.36 6.67 12.84
C PRO A 55 -6.60 6.84 11.54
N LYS A 56 -5.37 7.37 11.58
CA LYS A 56 -4.60 7.55 10.36
C LYS A 56 -4.27 6.22 9.68
N ALA A 57 -4.06 5.17 10.48
CA ALA A 57 -3.76 3.87 9.88
C ALA A 57 -4.95 3.32 9.09
N VAL A 58 -6.16 3.53 9.61
CA VAL A 58 -7.36 3.10 8.89
C VAL A 58 -7.48 3.86 7.57
N ALA A 59 -7.09 5.12 7.56
CA ALA A 59 -7.17 5.95 6.36
C ALA A 59 -6.20 5.52 5.26
N LEU A 60 -5.26 4.62 5.55
CA LEU A 60 -4.39 4.09 4.50
C LEU A 60 -5.20 3.43 3.38
N GLN A 61 -6.37 2.90 3.69
CA GLN A 61 -7.23 2.33 2.67
C GLN A 61 -7.63 3.39 1.65
N ASP A 62 -7.93 4.59 2.11
CA ASP A 62 -8.28 5.68 1.19
C ASP A 62 -7.09 6.08 0.33
N ILE A 63 -5.89 6.06 0.88
CA ILE A 63 -4.69 6.38 0.09
C ILE A 63 -4.50 5.33 -1.01
N GLN A 64 -4.66 4.06 -0.66
CA GLN A 64 -4.50 3.00 -1.64
C GLN A 64 -5.50 3.13 -2.80
N ASP A 65 -6.72 3.55 -2.48
CA ASP A 65 -7.79 3.62 -3.47
C ASP A 65 -7.90 4.98 -4.15
N ASP A 66 -7.10 5.95 -3.75
CA ASP A 66 -7.18 7.29 -4.29
C ASP A 66 -6.88 7.27 -5.79
N PRO A 67 -7.77 7.80 -6.63
CA PRO A 67 -7.51 7.79 -8.08
C PRO A 67 -6.31 8.64 -8.48
N ASP A 68 -5.88 9.57 -7.62
CA ASP A 68 -4.70 10.39 -7.92
C ASP A 68 -3.40 9.76 -7.45
N ARG A 69 -3.46 8.59 -6.84
CA ARG A 69 -2.25 7.93 -6.37
C ARG A 69 -1.37 7.53 -7.54
N LEU A 70 -0.07 7.82 -7.44
CA LEU A 70 0.86 7.35 -8.45
C LEU A 70 0.97 5.84 -8.39
N ARG A 71 0.81 5.20 -9.55
CA ARG A 71 0.83 3.74 -9.61
C ARG A 71 2.03 3.20 -10.36
N GLN A 72 2.84 4.10 -10.89
CA GLN A 72 4.08 3.71 -11.52
C GLN A 72 5.05 4.88 -11.43
N PRO A 73 6.35 4.60 -11.59
CA PRO A 73 7.31 5.67 -11.50
C PRO A 73 7.12 6.69 -12.62
N MET A 74 7.40 7.94 -12.29
CA MET A 74 7.29 9.05 -13.24
C MET A 74 8.63 9.75 -13.29
N ARG A 75 9.04 10.14 -14.48
CA ARG A 75 10.26 10.89 -14.68
C ARG A 75 9.94 12.25 -15.28
N ARG A 76 10.48 13.28 -14.69
CA ARG A 76 10.31 14.62 -15.23
C ARG A 76 11.36 14.89 -16.29
N ILE A 77 10.91 15.30 -17.47
CA ILE A 77 11.78 15.72 -18.56
C ILE A 77 11.33 17.11 -18.96
N GLY A 78 12.15 18.10 -18.63
CA GLY A 78 11.73 19.48 -18.80
C GLY A 78 10.56 19.80 -17.90
N SER A 79 9.45 20.20 -18.46
CA SER A 79 8.26 20.52 -17.69
C SER A 79 7.21 19.42 -17.71
N GLU A 80 7.52 18.27 -18.30
CA GLU A 80 6.54 17.21 -18.47
C GLU A 80 6.93 15.98 -17.65
N TRP A 81 5.92 15.26 -17.18
CA TRP A 81 6.10 14.01 -16.45
C TRP A 81 5.72 12.84 -17.34
N HIS A 82 6.60 11.84 -17.40
CA HIS A 82 6.42 10.68 -18.25
C HIS A 82 6.49 9.41 -17.41
N PRO A 83 5.56 8.47 -17.60
CA PRO A 83 5.70 7.18 -16.93
C PRO A 83 6.90 6.42 -17.47
N VAL A 84 7.61 5.75 -16.58
CA VAL A 84 8.79 4.96 -16.95
C VAL A 84 8.70 3.59 -16.31
N PRO A 85 9.36 2.59 -16.92
CA PRO A 85 9.41 1.28 -16.29
C PRO A 85 10.21 1.32 -14.99
N TRP A 86 9.93 0.38 -14.10
CA TRP A 86 10.62 0.31 -12.83
C TRP A 86 12.13 0.20 -12.98
N GLN A 87 12.60 -0.55 -13.99
CA GLN A 87 14.05 -0.68 -14.17
C GLN A 87 14.69 0.67 -14.47
N GLU A 88 14.03 1.48 -15.30
CA GLU A 88 14.58 2.81 -15.57
C GLU A 88 14.62 3.66 -14.32
N ALA A 89 13.60 3.57 -13.49
CA ALA A 89 13.58 4.32 -12.23
C ALA A 89 14.73 3.90 -11.32
N PHE A 90 14.95 2.60 -11.20
CA PHE A 90 16.06 2.12 -10.38
C PHE A 90 17.41 2.56 -10.94
N ASP A 91 17.57 2.54 -12.25
CA ASP A 91 18.83 2.98 -12.87
C ASP A 91 19.10 4.45 -12.60
N LEU A 92 18.08 5.27 -12.65
CA LEU A 92 18.23 6.69 -12.34
C LEU A 92 18.66 6.92 -10.90
N VAL A 93 18.06 6.24 -10.00
CA VAL A 93 18.47 6.32 -8.59
C VAL A 93 19.91 5.90 -8.44
N UNK A 94 20.16 4.96 -8.93
CA UNK A 94 21.48 4.43 -8.84
C UNK A 94 22.49 5.31 -9.51
N UNK A 95 22.17 6.00 -10.44
CA UNK A 95 23.04 6.94 -11.09
C UNK A 95 23.22 8.21 -10.33
N UNK A 96 22.25 8.47 -9.70
CA UNK A 96 22.25 9.66 -8.93
C UNK A 96 22.92 9.50 -7.59
N UNK A 97 22.88 8.43 -7.08
CA UNK A 97 23.49 8.12 -5.87
C UNK A 97 24.95 7.81 -6.00
N UNK A 98 25.26 7.68 -7.00
CA UNK A 98 26.57 7.34 -7.22
C UNK A 98 27.52 8.25 -7.51
#